data_9d60ab99f6a0b7cc75f0091caeac0143
#
_entry.id   9d60ab99f6a0b7cc75f0091caeac0143
#
_cell.length_a   1.000
_cell.length_b   1.000
_cell.length_c   1.000
_cell.angle_alpha   90.00
_cell.angle_beta   90.00
_cell.angle_gamma   90.00
#
_symmetry.space_group_name_H-M   'P 1'
#
loop_
_entity.id
_entity.type
_entity.pdbx_description
1 polymer ?
#
loop_
_entity_poly.entity_id
_entity_poly.type
_entity_poly.pdbx_seq_one_letter_code
_entity_poly.pdbx_strand_id
1 'polypeptide(L)'
;MSAPRTLYDKIWDDHLVHEQADGTCLLYIDRHLVHEVTSPQAFEGLRMSGRKVRAPEKTLAVVDHNVPTSADRHLGIKNEESRIQVEQLAKNAAEFNVEYYSENDKRQGIVHIIGPEQGFTLPGMTIVCGDSHTSTHGAFGSLAHGIGTSEVEHVLATQTLIQKKAKNMLVQVDGQLPAGVTAKDIVLAIIGEIGTAGGTGYVIEYAGEAIRSLSMEGRMTICNMSIEGGARAGLIAPDEITFEYIKGKPRAPKGEALEQAIAYWQTLKSDEGAHFDRVVKLNAAELPPIVSWGSSPEDVVSVQGIVPNPDEIQDETKRASKWRALDYMGLKPGTKMTDIAVDRVFIGSCTNGRIEDLRAAAKVVEGKTVASTVNAMIVPGSGLVKEQAEAEGLDKIFKAAGFDWREPGCSMCLAMNDDRLKPGERCASTSNRNFEGRQGFKGRTHLVSPTMAAAAAIAGHFVDIREWN
;
A
#
# COMPACT_ATOMS: atom_id res chain seq x y z
N MET A 1 -31.17 -16.65 -17.58
CA MET A 1 -30.02 -16.56 -16.67
C MET A 1 -29.37 -15.21 -16.89
N SER A 2 -29.04 -14.45 -15.86
CA SER A 2 -28.26 -13.21 -16.00
C SER A 2 -26.88 -13.53 -16.60
N ALA A 3 -26.29 -12.59 -17.33
CA ALA A 3 -24.93 -12.75 -17.85
C ALA A 3 -23.93 -12.93 -16.68
N PRO A 4 -22.86 -13.74 -16.86
CA PRO A 4 -21.81 -13.88 -15.84
C PRO A 4 -21.18 -12.52 -15.51
N ARG A 5 -20.97 -12.23 -14.23
CA ARG A 5 -20.42 -10.95 -13.74
C ARG A 5 -19.10 -11.16 -13.04
N THR A 6 -18.19 -10.19 -13.20
CA THR A 6 -16.95 -10.13 -12.40
C THR A 6 -17.24 -9.71 -10.97
N LEU A 7 -16.28 -9.92 -10.05
CA LEU A 7 -16.37 -9.40 -8.70
C LEU A 7 -16.59 -7.88 -8.69
N TYR A 8 -15.87 -7.16 -9.57
CA TYR A 8 -16.04 -5.71 -9.71
C TYR A 8 -17.45 -5.35 -10.17
N ASP A 9 -18.01 -6.03 -11.18
CA ASP A 9 -19.36 -5.76 -11.66
C ASP A 9 -20.41 -5.96 -10.56
N LYS A 10 -20.27 -7.00 -9.73
CA LYS A 10 -21.20 -7.28 -8.62
C LYS A 10 -21.18 -6.13 -7.60
N ILE A 11 -19.98 -5.72 -7.16
CA ILE A 11 -19.87 -4.63 -6.18
C ILE A 11 -20.36 -3.32 -6.78
N TRP A 12 -20.01 -3.04 -8.03
CA TRP A 12 -20.45 -1.82 -8.71
C TRP A 12 -21.97 -1.74 -8.81
N ASP A 13 -22.61 -2.80 -9.29
CA ASP A 13 -24.05 -2.83 -9.51
C ASP A 13 -24.82 -2.70 -8.18
N ASP A 14 -24.32 -3.29 -7.09
CA ASP A 14 -24.93 -3.20 -5.74
C ASP A 14 -24.85 -1.78 -5.16
N HIS A 15 -23.94 -0.93 -5.66
CA HIS A 15 -23.73 0.45 -5.16
C HIS A 15 -24.17 1.53 -6.15
N LEU A 16 -24.63 1.14 -7.35
CA LEU A 16 -25.07 2.06 -8.37
C LEU A 16 -26.40 2.71 -7.97
N VAL A 17 -26.37 4.02 -7.65
CA VAL A 17 -27.56 4.80 -7.32
C VAL A 17 -28.27 5.31 -8.58
N HIS A 18 -27.49 5.78 -9.54
CA HIS A 18 -28.01 6.35 -10.80
C HIS A 18 -26.93 6.33 -11.88
N GLU A 19 -27.36 6.08 -13.10
CA GLU A 19 -26.52 6.17 -14.30
C GLU A 19 -27.14 7.19 -15.28
N GLN A 20 -26.34 8.13 -15.73
CA GLN A 20 -26.71 9.12 -16.72
C GLN A 20 -26.55 8.57 -18.14
N ALA A 21 -27.19 9.21 -19.11
CA ALA A 21 -27.13 8.78 -20.52
C ALA A 21 -25.72 8.80 -21.13
N ASP A 22 -24.78 9.56 -20.56
CA ASP A 22 -23.38 9.63 -20.99
C ASP A 22 -22.48 8.59 -20.28
N GLY A 23 -23.06 7.69 -19.50
CA GLY A 23 -22.36 6.66 -18.71
C GLY A 23 -21.72 7.18 -17.41
N THR A 24 -22.02 8.43 -17.01
CA THR A 24 -21.62 8.94 -15.69
C THR A 24 -22.53 8.34 -14.63
N CYS A 25 -21.92 7.76 -13.60
CA CYS A 25 -22.61 7.04 -12.53
C CYS A 25 -22.48 7.74 -11.19
N LEU A 26 -23.53 7.70 -10.39
CA LEU A 26 -23.53 8.06 -8.99
C LEU A 26 -23.45 6.77 -8.17
N LEU A 27 -22.35 6.60 -7.43
CA LEU A 27 -22.12 5.45 -6.56
C LEU A 27 -22.35 5.80 -5.10
N TYR A 28 -22.98 4.92 -4.35
CA TYR A 28 -23.01 4.97 -2.90
C TYR A 28 -21.65 4.55 -2.32
N ILE A 29 -21.18 5.26 -1.27
CA ILE A 29 -19.92 4.97 -0.59
C ILE A 29 -20.20 4.48 0.83
N ASP A 30 -19.76 3.26 1.16
CA ASP A 30 -20.00 2.66 2.47
C ASP A 30 -19.09 3.20 3.54
N ARG A 31 -17.81 3.45 3.20
CA ARG A 31 -16.78 3.88 4.17
C ARG A 31 -15.92 4.98 3.60
N HIS A 32 -15.60 5.94 4.44
CA HIS A 32 -14.70 7.04 4.12
C HIS A 32 -13.57 7.11 5.16
N LEU A 33 -12.33 6.91 4.71
CA LEU A 33 -11.14 7.13 5.52
C LEU A 33 -10.60 8.54 5.23
N VAL A 34 -10.21 9.25 6.28
CA VAL A 34 -9.78 10.65 6.19
C VAL A 34 -8.46 10.84 6.93
N HIS A 35 -7.54 11.56 6.34
CA HIS A 35 -6.27 11.93 6.98
C HIS A 35 -5.98 13.45 6.83
N GLU A 36 -4.92 13.92 7.49
CA GLU A 36 -4.66 15.36 7.65
C GLU A 36 -4.26 16.09 6.36
N VAL A 37 -3.76 15.38 5.34
CA VAL A 37 -3.19 16.04 4.14
C VAL A 37 -4.27 16.52 3.18
N THR A 38 -5.29 15.71 2.90
CA THR A 38 -6.30 15.96 1.84
C THR A 38 -7.66 16.40 2.37
N SER A 39 -7.81 16.55 3.68
CA SER A 39 -9.11 16.85 4.30
C SER A 39 -9.34 18.32 4.69
N PRO A 40 -8.32 19.17 4.94
CA PRO A 40 -8.59 20.52 5.46
C PRO A 40 -9.53 21.34 4.58
N GLN A 41 -9.30 21.38 3.27
CA GLN A 41 -10.13 22.14 2.32
C GLN A 41 -11.52 21.52 2.16
N ALA A 42 -11.62 20.18 2.27
CA ALA A 42 -12.91 19.48 2.19
C ALA A 42 -13.82 19.86 3.37
N PHE A 43 -13.30 19.87 4.59
CA PHE A 43 -14.06 20.33 5.76
C PHE A 43 -14.38 21.85 5.72
N GLU A 44 -13.46 22.65 5.20
CA GLU A 44 -13.73 24.07 4.98
C GLU A 44 -14.87 24.30 3.99
N GLY A 45 -14.90 23.55 2.87
CA GLY A 45 -16.00 23.60 1.90
C GLY A 45 -17.36 23.25 2.53
N LEU A 46 -17.41 22.23 3.40
CA LEU A 46 -18.62 21.92 4.18
C LEU A 46 -19.06 23.07 5.06
N ARG A 47 -18.12 23.68 5.77
CA ARG A 47 -18.38 24.83 6.67
C ARG A 47 -18.93 26.02 5.90
N MET A 48 -18.28 26.40 4.81
CA MET A 48 -18.69 27.51 3.96
C MET A 48 -20.07 27.29 3.33
N SER A 49 -20.42 26.06 2.97
CA SER A 49 -21.72 25.70 2.40
C SER A 49 -22.79 25.40 3.45
N GLY A 50 -22.47 25.50 4.75
CA GLY A 50 -23.41 25.21 5.85
C GLY A 50 -23.82 23.72 5.91
N ARG A 51 -23.02 22.83 5.34
CA ARG A 51 -23.29 21.39 5.30
C ARG A 51 -22.63 20.66 6.47
N LYS A 52 -23.23 19.53 6.86
CA LYS A 52 -22.68 18.60 7.85
C LYS A 52 -22.10 17.38 7.16
N VAL A 53 -21.25 16.63 7.86
CA VAL A 53 -20.92 15.27 7.45
C VAL A 53 -22.18 14.43 7.52
N ARG A 54 -22.54 13.80 6.41
CA ARG A 54 -23.81 13.08 6.26
C ARG A 54 -23.91 11.82 7.14
N ALA A 55 -22.80 11.08 7.23
CA ALA A 55 -22.72 9.82 7.97
C ALA A 55 -21.38 9.73 8.74
N PRO A 56 -21.26 10.46 9.87
CA PRO A 56 -20.04 10.45 10.67
C PRO A 56 -19.61 9.05 11.11
N GLU A 57 -20.56 8.15 11.40
CA GLU A 57 -20.32 6.77 11.80
C GLU A 57 -19.73 5.89 10.69
N LYS A 58 -19.76 6.35 9.44
CA LYS A 58 -19.14 5.71 8.26
C LYS A 58 -17.82 6.35 7.88
N THR A 59 -17.38 7.33 8.64
CA THR A 59 -16.14 8.08 8.42
C THR A 59 -15.19 7.83 9.58
N LEU A 60 -13.91 7.58 9.28
CA LEU A 60 -12.86 7.38 10.29
C LEU A 60 -11.66 8.24 9.92
N ALA A 61 -11.26 9.11 10.82
CA ALA A 61 -10.13 10.01 10.65
C ALA A 61 -8.90 9.55 11.44
N VAL A 62 -7.71 9.73 10.89
CA VAL A 62 -6.43 9.42 11.53
C VAL A 62 -5.34 10.36 11.03
N VAL A 63 -4.33 10.61 11.83
CA VAL A 63 -3.08 11.29 11.43
C VAL A 63 -1.98 10.27 11.20
N ASP A 64 -1.32 10.35 10.04
CA ASP A 64 -0.32 9.35 9.65
C ASP A 64 0.84 9.89 8.80
N HIS A 65 0.63 10.95 8.01
CA HIS A 65 1.61 11.49 7.07
C HIS A 65 2.57 12.50 7.72
N ASN A 66 2.04 13.44 8.49
CA ASN A 66 2.78 14.56 9.07
C ASN A 66 3.23 14.32 10.52
N VAL A 67 3.00 13.14 11.04
CA VAL A 67 3.41 12.79 12.41
C VAL A 67 4.88 12.34 12.44
N PRO A 68 5.67 12.81 13.41
CA PRO A 68 7.02 12.30 13.62
C PRO A 68 6.98 10.82 14.02
N THR A 69 8.01 10.08 13.62
CA THR A 69 8.19 8.67 14.02
C THR A 69 9.36 8.49 14.99
N SER A 70 10.03 9.58 15.39
CA SER A 70 11.07 9.56 16.40
C SER A 70 10.52 9.31 17.81
N ALA A 71 11.35 8.76 18.70
CA ALA A 71 10.95 8.45 20.07
C ALA A 71 10.53 9.69 20.89
N ASP A 72 10.97 10.88 20.48
CA ASP A 72 10.63 12.17 21.10
C ASP A 72 9.36 12.81 20.54
N ARG A 73 8.57 12.11 19.71
CA ARG A 73 7.34 12.67 19.10
C ARG A 73 6.33 13.16 20.13
N HIS A 74 6.37 12.63 21.36
CA HIS A 74 5.54 13.09 22.47
C HIS A 74 5.83 14.54 22.90
N LEU A 75 6.96 15.12 22.47
CA LEU A 75 7.31 16.53 22.68
C LEU A 75 6.63 17.47 21.65
N GLY A 76 5.85 16.91 20.72
CA GLY A 76 5.11 17.65 19.69
C GLY A 76 5.79 17.67 18.33
N ILE A 77 5.08 18.23 17.37
CA ILE A 77 5.49 18.33 15.96
C ILE A 77 6.26 19.63 15.75
N LYS A 78 7.57 19.51 15.43
CA LYS A 78 8.47 20.67 15.26
C LYS A 78 8.20 21.47 13.98
N ASN A 79 7.84 20.77 12.88
CA ASN A 79 7.49 21.42 11.63
C ASN A 79 6.13 22.11 11.76
N GLU A 80 6.07 23.42 11.52
CA GLU A 80 4.86 24.22 11.73
C GLU A 80 3.74 23.83 10.78
N GLU A 81 4.03 23.60 9.49
CA GLU A 81 3.02 23.21 8.49
C GLU A 81 2.39 21.85 8.85
N SER A 82 3.22 20.88 9.21
CA SER A 82 2.78 19.56 9.67
C SER A 82 1.91 19.65 10.92
N ARG A 83 2.34 20.46 11.90
CA ARG A 83 1.57 20.69 13.13
C ARG A 83 0.20 21.30 12.87
N ILE A 84 0.13 22.32 12.01
CA ILE A 84 -1.13 22.97 11.63
C ILE A 84 -2.09 21.95 10.99
N GLN A 85 -1.63 21.10 10.08
CA GLN A 85 -2.48 20.11 9.42
C GLN A 85 -3.01 19.06 10.41
N VAL A 86 -2.17 18.57 11.32
CA VAL A 86 -2.57 17.60 12.36
C VAL A 86 -3.59 18.22 13.31
N GLU A 87 -3.33 19.43 13.83
CA GLU A 87 -4.25 20.14 14.71
C GLU A 87 -5.58 20.48 14.02
N GLN A 88 -5.53 20.81 12.72
CA GLN A 88 -6.73 21.13 11.96
C GLN A 88 -7.64 19.90 11.76
N LEU A 89 -7.06 18.71 11.52
CA LEU A 89 -7.85 17.49 11.43
C LEU A 89 -8.54 17.18 12.76
N ALA A 90 -7.84 17.34 13.89
CA ALA A 90 -8.44 17.16 15.21
C ALA A 90 -9.64 18.09 15.45
N LYS A 91 -9.50 19.38 15.10
CA LYS A 91 -10.59 20.37 15.19
C LYS A 91 -11.76 20.00 14.29
N ASN A 92 -11.50 19.66 13.03
CA ASN A 92 -12.53 19.27 12.07
C ASN A 92 -13.28 18.00 12.52
N ALA A 93 -12.57 16.98 12.99
CA ALA A 93 -13.17 15.75 13.48
C ALA A 93 -14.10 16.01 14.68
N ALA A 94 -13.68 16.85 15.61
CA ALA A 94 -14.52 17.24 16.76
C ALA A 94 -15.76 18.05 16.31
N GLU A 95 -15.60 19.04 15.44
CA GLU A 95 -16.69 19.89 14.93
C GLU A 95 -17.76 19.09 14.19
N PHE A 96 -17.32 18.15 13.33
CA PHE A 96 -18.21 17.36 12.47
C PHE A 96 -18.58 15.98 13.08
N ASN A 97 -18.22 15.73 14.34
CA ASN A 97 -18.52 14.51 15.07
C ASN A 97 -18.00 13.24 14.37
N VAL A 98 -16.81 13.31 13.76
CA VAL A 98 -16.13 12.19 13.12
C VAL A 98 -15.20 11.51 14.13
N GLU A 99 -15.19 10.17 14.18
CA GLU A 99 -14.24 9.44 15.01
C GLU A 99 -12.81 9.69 14.52
N TYR A 100 -11.90 9.94 15.47
CA TYR A 100 -10.55 10.37 15.19
C TYR A 100 -9.51 9.66 16.06
N TYR A 101 -8.47 9.14 15.43
CA TYR A 101 -7.30 8.59 16.11
C TYR A 101 -6.15 9.59 16.03
N SER A 102 -5.87 10.24 17.16
CA SER A 102 -4.76 11.17 17.29
C SER A 102 -3.43 10.44 17.38
N GLU A 103 -2.33 11.17 17.28
CA GLU A 103 -0.95 10.66 17.45
C GLU A 103 -0.69 10.00 18.81
N ASN A 104 -1.55 10.24 19.79
CA ASN A 104 -1.48 9.66 21.13
C ASN A 104 -2.44 8.47 21.33
N ASP A 105 -3.31 8.16 20.36
CA ASP A 105 -4.18 6.98 20.41
C ASP A 105 -3.38 5.74 20.02
N LYS A 106 -3.45 4.68 20.83
CA LYS A 106 -2.78 3.41 20.51
C LYS A 106 -3.24 2.77 19.20
N ARG A 107 -4.42 3.16 18.68
CA ARG A 107 -4.96 2.71 17.39
C ARG A 107 -4.46 3.55 16.22
N GLN A 108 -3.72 4.63 16.50
CA GLN A 108 -3.12 5.46 15.47
C GLN A 108 -2.16 4.64 14.60
N GLY A 109 -2.14 4.94 13.34
CA GLY A 109 -1.29 4.32 12.36
C GLY A 109 -1.64 4.76 10.95
N ILE A 110 -0.99 4.17 9.98
CA ILE A 110 -1.22 4.46 8.57
C ILE A 110 -2.67 4.15 8.22
N VAL A 111 -3.33 5.08 7.55
CA VAL A 111 -4.78 5.04 7.26
C VAL A 111 -5.22 3.71 6.61
N HIS A 112 -4.40 3.12 5.74
CA HIS A 112 -4.69 1.84 5.07
C HIS A 112 -4.33 0.59 5.90
N ILE A 113 -3.76 0.77 7.09
CA ILE A 113 -3.53 -0.30 8.07
C ILE A 113 -4.63 -0.30 9.12
N ILE A 114 -5.02 0.86 9.63
CA ILE A 114 -6.02 0.96 10.69
C ILE A 114 -7.42 0.49 10.24
N GLY A 115 -7.81 0.75 8.98
CA GLY A 115 -9.10 0.30 8.46
C GLY A 115 -9.30 -1.21 8.59
N PRO A 116 -8.40 -2.05 8.05
CA PRO A 116 -8.39 -3.49 8.26
C PRO A 116 -8.29 -3.92 9.73
N GLU A 117 -7.40 -3.32 10.51
CA GLU A 117 -7.22 -3.66 11.93
C GLU A 117 -8.47 -3.46 12.77
N GLN A 118 -9.23 -2.42 12.46
CA GLN A 118 -10.47 -2.11 13.18
C GLN A 118 -11.69 -2.90 12.65
N GLY A 119 -11.56 -3.65 11.55
CA GLY A 119 -12.70 -4.25 10.87
C GLY A 119 -13.62 -3.20 10.23
N PHE A 120 -13.09 -2.03 9.93
CA PHE A 120 -13.78 -0.98 9.18
C PHE A 120 -13.86 -1.32 7.68
N THR A 121 -12.89 -2.10 7.20
CA THR A 121 -12.83 -2.68 5.87
C THR A 121 -13.49 -4.05 5.87
N LEU A 122 -14.55 -4.24 5.09
CA LEU A 122 -15.29 -5.49 4.98
C LEU A 122 -15.59 -5.83 3.51
N PRO A 123 -15.69 -7.12 3.14
CA PRO A 123 -15.97 -7.54 1.77
C PRO A 123 -17.25 -6.93 1.19
N GLY A 124 -17.24 -6.62 -0.09
CA GLY A 124 -18.38 -6.09 -0.84
C GLY A 124 -18.64 -4.61 -0.63
N MET A 125 -17.88 -3.91 0.21
CA MET A 125 -18.05 -2.47 0.46
C MET A 125 -17.34 -1.61 -0.60
N THR A 126 -17.82 -0.39 -0.75
CA THR A 126 -17.12 0.71 -1.41
C THR A 126 -16.39 1.55 -0.37
N ILE A 127 -15.08 1.80 -0.58
CA ILE A 127 -14.23 2.51 0.38
C ILE A 127 -13.43 3.59 -0.36
N VAL A 128 -13.44 4.82 0.16
CA VAL A 128 -12.66 5.91 -0.40
C VAL A 128 -11.80 6.61 0.65
N CYS A 129 -10.73 7.23 0.18
CA CYS A 129 -9.83 8.08 0.96
C CYS A 129 -9.13 9.06 0.04
N GLY A 130 -8.69 10.18 0.55
CA GLY A 130 -7.86 11.15 -0.18
C GLY A 130 -6.42 10.68 -0.43
N ASP A 131 -6.18 9.38 -0.49
CA ASP A 131 -4.87 8.74 -0.73
C ASP A 131 -4.98 7.66 -1.79
N SER A 132 -4.01 7.62 -2.72
CA SER A 132 -4.02 6.69 -3.85
C SER A 132 -3.93 5.21 -3.43
N HIS A 133 -3.28 4.89 -2.30
CA HIS A 133 -3.13 3.52 -1.82
C HIS A 133 -4.36 2.97 -1.09
N THR A 134 -5.49 3.66 -1.19
CA THR A 134 -6.81 3.14 -0.79
C THR A 134 -7.14 1.81 -1.47
N SER A 135 -6.54 1.54 -2.64
CA SER A 135 -6.61 0.23 -3.30
C SER A 135 -6.22 -0.96 -2.41
N THR A 136 -5.45 -0.73 -1.33
CA THR A 136 -5.10 -1.75 -0.33
C THR A 136 -6.32 -2.54 0.18
N HIS A 137 -7.44 -1.86 0.39
CA HIS A 137 -8.66 -2.46 0.94
C HIS A 137 -9.32 -3.46 -0.03
N GLY A 138 -8.95 -3.43 -1.32
CA GLY A 138 -9.39 -4.41 -2.30
C GLY A 138 -8.93 -5.85 -2.00
N ALA A 139 -7.93 -6.03 -1.15
CA ALA A 139 -7.51 -7.33 -0.64
C ALA A 139 -8.62 -8.08 0.11
N PHE A 140 -9.64 -7.36 0.58
CA PHE A 140 -10.83 -7.89 1.26
C PHE A 140 -12.01 -8.11 0.30
N GLY A 141 -11.85 -7.88 -0.99
CA GLY A 141 -12.98 -7.85 -1.93
C GLY A 141 -13.85 -6.60 -1.75
N SER A 142 -13.24 -5.47 -1.39
CA SER A 142 -13.89 -4.16 -1.31
C SER A 142 -13.49 -3.33 -2.53
N LEU A 143 -14.43 -2.64 -3.17
CA LEU A 143 -14.12 -1.67 -4.21
C LEU A 143 -13.56 -0.40 -3.56
N ALA A 144 -12.25 -0.28 -3.57
CA ALA A 144 -11.56 0.77 -2.82
C ALA A 144 -10.60 1.55 -3.73
N HIS A 145 -10.67 2.87 -3.69
CA HIS A 145 -9.78 3.72 -4.49
C HIS A 145 -9.61 5.12 -3.92
N GLY A 146 -8.51 5.76 -4.29
CA GLY A 146 -8.21 7.14 -3.95
C GLY A 146 -9.11 8.12 -4.67
N ILE A 147 -9.39 9.26 -4.00
CA ILE A 147 -10.20 10.38 -4.52
C ILE A 147 -9.50 11.72 -4.26
N GLY A 148 -9.82 12.72 -5.07
CA GLY A 148 -9.31 14.09 -4.91
C GLY A 148 -10.00 14.85 -3.78
N THR A 149 -9.40 15.95 -3.34
CA THR A 149 -9.91 16.77 -2.21
C THR A 149 -11.36 17.25 -2.41
N SER A 150 -11.75 17.66 -3.61
CA SER A 150 -13.14 18.05 -3.91
C SER A 150 -14.11 16.86 -3.85
N GLU A 151 -13.65 15.67 -4.20
CA GLU A 151 -14.42 14.43 -4.06
C GLU A 151 -14.54 14.02 -2.57
N VAL A 152 -13.50 14.27 -1.74
CA VAL A 152 -13.57 14.09 -0.29
C VAL A 152 -14.70 14.93 0.29
N GLU A 153 -14.78 16.22 -0.06
CA GLU A 153 -15.90 17.10 0.35
C GLU A 153 -17.25 16.53 -0.10
N HIS A 154 -17.34 16.11 -1.37
CA HIS A 154 -18.58 15.56 -1.93
C HIS A 154 -19.05 14.31 -1.16
N VAL A 155 -18.15 13.38 -0.89
CA VAL A 155 -18.48 12.15 -0.13
C VAL A 155 -18.86 12.47 1.32
N LEU A 156 -18.15 13.36 1.99
CA LEU A 156 -18.51 13.81 3.34
C LEU A 156 -19.93 14.40 3.37
N ALA A 157 -20.29 15.18 2.36
CA ALA A 157 -21.60 15.85 2.28
C ALA A 157 -22.74 14.90 1.89
N THR A 158 -22.50 13.90 1.04
CA THR A 158 -23.56 13.18 0.33
C THR A 158 -23.52 11.66 0.53
N GLN A 159 -22.40 11.10 0.94
CA GLN A 159 -22.09 9.67 0.98
C GLN A 159 -22.16 9.01 -0.42
N THR A 160 -21.93 9.80 -1.46
CA THR A 160 -21.92 9.34 -2.85
C THR A 160 -20.72 9.89 -3.61
N LEU A 161 -20.39 9.28 -4.73
CA LEU A 161 -19.29 9.68 -5.61
C LEU A 161 -19.71 9.56 -7.08
N ILE A 162 -19.33 10.58 -7.88
CA ILE A 162 -19.55 10.58 -9.32
C ILE A 162 -18.36 9.91 -10.00
N GLN A 163 -18.61 8.81 -10.75
CA GLN A 163 -17.57 8.02 -11.42
C GLN A 163 -18.06 7.50 -12.76
N LYS A 164 -17.11 7.08 -13.62
CA LYS A 164 -17.39 6.23 -14.78
C LYS A 164 -16.91 4.81 -14.49
N LYS A 165 -17.68 3.81 -14.93
CA LYS A 165 -17.33 2.40 -14.76
C LYS A 165 -16.02 2.09 -15.50
N ALA A 166 -15.06 1.50 -14.79
CA ALA A 166 -13.80 1.06 -15.36
C ALA A 166 -13.97 -0.27 -16.11
N LYS A 167 -12.99 -0.62 -16.92
CA LYS A 167 -12.88 -1.94 -17.55
C LYS A 167 -12.37 -2.98 -16.56
N ASN A 168 -12.62 -4.26 -16.84
CA ASN A 168 -12.16 -5.39 -16.05
C ASN A 168 -10.83 -5.92 -16.58
N MET A 169 -9.82 -6.04 -15.71
CA MET A 169 -8.55 -6.74 -16.00
C MET A 169 -8.39 -7.90 -15.03
N LEU A 170 -8.03 -9.07 -15.54
CA LEU A 170 -7.62 -10.21 -14.73
C LEU A 170 -6.10 -10.34 -14.75
N VAL A 171 -5.49 -10.41 -13.59
CA VAL A 171 -4.09 -10.84 -13.41
C VAL A 171 -4.11 -12.17 -12.68
N GLN A 172 -3.81 -13.24 -13.41
CA GLN A 172 -3.79 -14.60 -12.89
C GLN A 172 -2.36 -15.03 -12.61
N VAL A 173 -2.09 -15.39 -11.35
CA VAL A 173 -0.77 -15.86 -10.90
C VAL A 173 -0.91 -17.28 -10.36
N ASP A 174 -0.48 -18.25 -11.15
CA ASP A 174 -0.57 -19.66 -10.79
C ASP A 174 0.81 -20.24 -10.40
N GLY A 175 0.80 -21.41 -9.79
CA GLY A 175 1.98 -22.09 -9.28
C GLY A 175 2.34 -21.68 -7.85
N GLN A 176 3.32 -22.36 -7.28
CA GLN A 176 3.79 -22.14 -5.92
C GLN A 176 4.96 -21.15 -5.91
N LEU A 177 4.96 -20.23 -4.95
CA LEU A 177 6.06 -19.30 -4.75
C LEU A 177 7.32 -20.04 -4.31
N PRO A 178 8.49 -19.76 -4.92
CA PRO A 178 9.77 -20.22 -4.41
C PRO A 178 10.06 -19.66 -3.01
N ALA A 179 10.86 -20.39 -2.23
CA ALA A 179 11.32 -19.87 -0.94
C ALA A 179 12.04 -18.53 -1.12
N GLY A 180 11.78 -17.56 -0.23
CA GLY A 180 12.35 -16.22 -0.29
C GLY A 180 11.63 -15.23 -1.23
N VAL A 181 10.68 -15.69 -2.05
CA VAL A 181 9.83 -14.84 -2.88
C VAL A 181 8.56 -14.49 -2.12
N THR A 182 8.16 -13.23 -2.17
CA THR A 182 7.06 -12.67 -1.39
C THR A 182 5.98 -12.02 -2.29
N ALA A 183 4.88 -11.59 -1.68
CA ALA A 183 3.85 -10.81 -2.38
C ALA A 183 4.41 -9.53 -3.01
N LYS A 184 5.45 -8.92 -2.41
CA LYS A 184 6.12 -7.74 -2.97
C LYS A 184 6.79 -8.07 -4.30
N ASP A 185 7.42 -9.22 -4.40
CA ASP A 185 8.08 -9.66 -5.64
C ASP A 185 7.04 -9.95 -6.73
N ILE A 186 5.89 -10.56 -6.36
CA ILE A 186 4.77 -10.78 -7.31
C ILE A 186 4.30 -9.44 -7.90
N VAL A 187 3.98 -8.46 -7.05
CA VAL A 187 3.40 -7.20 -7.55
C VAL A 187 4.42 -6.38 -8.32
N LEU A 188 5.71 -6.41 -7.95
CA LEU A 188 6.77 -5.78 -8.73
C LEU A 188 6.94 -6.46 -10.10
N ALA A 189 6.85 -7.80 -10.16
CA ALA A 189 6.86 -8.51 -11.44
C ALA A 189 5.66 -8.14 -12.32
N ILE A 190 4.46 -8.06 -11.75
CA ILE A 190 3.25 -7.63 -12.46
C ILE A 190 3.44 -6.23 -13.05
N ILE A 191 3.93 -5.27 -12.24
CA ILE A 191 4.15 -3.89 -12.69
C ILE A 191 5.26 -3.85 -13.77
N GLY A 192 6.32 -4.64 -13.62
CA GLY A 192 7.36 -4.79 -14.64
C GLY A 192 6.81 -5.30 -15.98
N GLU A 193 5.86 -6.24 -15.95
CA GLU A 193 5.23 -6.82 -17.14
C GLU A 193 4.23 -5.86 -17.82
N ILE A 194 3.33 -5.24 -17.05
CA ILE A 194 2.28 -4.40 -17.63
C ILE A 194 2.70 -2.92 -17.82
N GLY A 195 3.73 -2.47 -17.11
CA GLY A 195 4.16 -1.07 -17.04
C GLY A 195 3.29 -0.22 -16.11
N THR A 196 3.76 0.96 -15.77
CA THR A 196 3.06 1.92 -14.88
C THR A 196 1.76 2.49 -15.45
N ALA A 197 1.52 2.34 -16.74
CA ALA A 197 0.27 2.75 -17.41
C ALA A 197 -0.60 1.57 -17.86
N GLY A 198 -0.15 0.34 -17.67
CA GLY A 198 -0.81 -0.84 -18.20
C GLY A 198 -2.21 -1.11 -17.65
N GLY A 199 -2.48 -0.66 -16.43
CA GLY A 199 -3.77 -0.74 -15.74
C GLY A 199 -4.66 0.49 -15.91
N THR A 200 -4.26 1.49 -16.70
CA THR A 200 -5.03 2.72 -16.86
C THR A 200 -6.43 2.46 -17.43
N GLY A 201 -7.45 2.90 -16.71
CA GLY A 201 -8.85 2.67 -17.06
C GLY A 201 -9.41 1.31 -16.65
N TYR A 202 -8.63 0.52 -15.89
CA TYR A 202 -9.03 -0.79 -15.38
C TYR A 202 -9.16 -0.82 -13.86
N VAL A 203 -10.02 -1.72 -13.40
CA VAL A 203 -9.94 -2.36 -12.08
C VAL A 203 -9.32 -3.73 -12.30
N ILE A 204 -8.27 -4.06 -11.53
CA ILE A 204 -7.56 -5.34 -11.65
C ILE A 204 -8.13 -6.32 -10.61
N GLU A 205 -8.59 -7.48 -11.06
CA GLU A 205 -8.84 -8.64 -10.19
C GLU A 205 -7.61 -9.54 -10.22
N TYR A 206 -7.05 -9.83 -9.05
CA TYR A 206 -5.94 -10.75 -8.88
C TYR A 206 -6.49 -12.12 -8.48
N ALA A 207 -6.11 -13.15 -9.21
CA ALA A 207 -6.55 -14.52 -9.01
C ALA A 207 -5.40 -15.52 -9.26
N GLY A 208 -5.68 -16.80 -9.10
CA GLY A 208 -4.73 -17.89 -9.28
C GLY A 208 -4.31 -18.52 -7.96
N GLU A 209 -3.59 -19.64 -8.07
CA GLU A 209 -3.16 -20.44 -6.91
C GLU A 209 -2.27 -19.65 -5.97
N ALA A 210 -1.28 -18.94 -6.53
CA ALA A 210 -0.33 -18.14 -5.74
C ALA A 210 -1.05 -17.04 -4.95
N ILE A 211 -2.01 -16.33 -5.57
CA ILE A 211 -2.77 -15.26 -4.90
C ILE A 211 -3.64 -15.82 -3.77
N ARG A 212 -4.32 -16.95 -3.98
CA ARG A 212 -5.16 -17.58 -2.95
C ARG A 212 -4.34 -18.08 -1.76
N SER A 213 -3.10 -18.51 -1.99
CA SER A 213 -2.22 -18.99 -0.92
C SER A 213 -1.62 -17.88 -0.04
N LEU A 214 -1.73 -16.61 -0.45
CA LEU A 214 -1.21 -15.47 0.32
C LEU A 214 -2.02 -15.25 1.61
N SER A 215 -1.30 -14.82 2.65
CA SER A 215 -1.90 -14.20 3.84
C SER A 215 -2.64 -12.91 3.47
N MET A 216 -3.45 -12.38 4.38
CA MET A 216 -4.10 -11.08 4.15
C MET A 216 -3.09 -9.95 3.99
N GLU A 217 -1.98 -9.99 4.73
CA GLU A 217 -0.88 -9.03 4.61
C GLU A 217 -0.26 -9.06 3.21
N GLY A 218 -0.03 -10.24 2.65
CA GLY A 218 0.44 -10.41 1.28
C GLY A 218 -0.56 -9.89 0.25
N ARG A 219 -1.85 -10.20 0.43
CA ARG A 219 -2.93 -9.70 -0.45
C ARG A 219 -3.05 -8.17 -0.38
N MET A 220 -2.90 -7.57 0.81
CA MET A 220 -2.87 -6.12 0.97
C MET A 220 -1.67 -5.49 0.26
N THR A 221 -0.50 -6.12 0.27
CA THR A 221 0.67 -5.68 -0.50
C THR A 221 0.39 -5.67 -2.01
N ILE A 222 -0.24 -6.71 -2.55
CA ILE A 222 -0.62 -6.78 -3.98
C ILE A 222 -1.59 -5.64 -4.33
N CYS A 223 -2.70 -5.53 -3.60
CA CYS A 223 -3.73 -4.53 -3.89
C CYS A 223 -3.23 -3.10 -3.64
N ASN A 224 -2.37 -2.88 -2.63
CA ASN A 224 -1.73 -1.58 -2.36
C ASN A 224 -1.04 -1.03 -3.60
N MET A 225 -0.26 -1.85 -4.30
CA MET A 225 0.54 -1.42 -5.44
C MET A 225 -0.18 -1.50 -6.79
N SER A 226 -1.48 -1.76 -6.83
CA SER A 226 -2.28 -1.73 -8.08
C SER A 226 -2.23 -0.36 -8.76
N ILE A 227 -2.18 0.71 -7.97
CA ILE A 227 -2.10 2.08 -8.48
C ILE A 227 -0.76 2.36 -9.17
N GLU A 228 0.34 1.69 -8.79
CA GLU A 228 1.64 1.80 -9.45
C GLU A 228 1.63 1.19 -10.85
N GLY A 229 0.74 0.24 -11.12
CA GLY A 229 0.43 -0.26 -12.47
C GLY A 229 -0.57 0.61 -13.24
N GLY A 230 -1.01 1.74 -12.67
CA GLY A 230 -1.96 2.68 -13.28
C GLY A 230 -3.43 2.29 -13.09
N ALA A 231 -3.75 1.21 -12.38
CA ALA A 231 -5.12 0.76 -12.18
C ALA A 231 -5.91 1.68 -11.23
N ARG A 232 -7.23 1.73 -11.43
CA ARG A 232 -8.14 2.47 -10.54
C ARG A 232 -8.24 1.83 -9.16
N ALA A 233 -8.28 0.50 -9.12
CA ALA A 233 -8.34 -0.32 -7.92
C ALA A 233 -7.77 -1.72 -8.20
N GLY A 234 -7.46 -2.46 -7.14
CA GLY A 234 -7.15 -3.88 -7.19
C GLY A 234 -8.12 -4.65 -6.31
N LEU A 235 -8.51 -5.85 -6.71
CA LEU A 235 -9.46 -6.69 -6.00
C LEU A 235 -8.92 -8.11 -5.87
N ILE A 236 -9.16 -8.73 -4.72
CA ILE A 236 -9.00 -10.16 -4.50
C ILE A 236 -10.32 -10.68 -3.93
N ALA A 237 -10.87 -11.73 -4.52
CA ALA A 237 -12.10 -12.34 -4.02
C ALA A 237 -11.91 -12.82 -2.58
N PRO A 238 -12.82 -12.46 -1.65
CA PRO A 238 -12.72 -12.89 -0.26
C PRO A 238 -12.94 -14.39 -0.14
N ASP A 239 -12.21 -15.02 0.77
CA ASP A 239 -12.25 -16.44 1.07
C ASP A 239 -12.09 -16.68 2.58
N GLU A 240 -11.88 -17.93 2.97
CA GLU A 240 -11.74 -18.36 4.37
C GLU A 240 -10.60 -17.60 5.09
N ILE A 241 -9.50 -17.29 4.41
CA ILE A 241 -8.38 -16.51 4.96
C ILE A 241 -8.87 -15.09 5.30
N THR A 242 -9.67 -14.50 4.41
CA THR A 242 -10.26 -13.18 4.62
C THR A 242 -11.23 -13.19 5.79
N PHE A 243 -12.10 -14.19 5.87
CA PHE A 243 -13.12 -14.30 6.93
C PHE A 243 -12.50 -14.49 8.30
N GLU A 244 -11.47 -15.32 8.40
CA GLU A 244 -10.76 -15.54 9.67
C GLU A 244 -9.97 -14.29 10.10
N TYR A 245 -9.39 -13.53 9.17
CA TYR A 245 -8.72 -12.26 9.49
C TYR A 245 -9.69 -11.22 10.06
N ILE A 246 -10.92 -11.15 9.52
CA ILE A 246 -11.94 -10.18 9.95
C ILE A 246 -12.55 -10.57 11.31
N LYS A 247 -12.67 -11.86 11.57
CA LYS A 247 -13.29 -12.39 12.79
C LYS A 247 -12.65 -11.82 14.06
N GLY A 248 -13.48 -11.31 14.94
CA GLY A 248 -13.03 -10.73 16.21
C GLY A 248 -12.51 -9.29 16.13
N LYS A 249 -12.40 -8.69 14.96
CA LYS A 249 -12.05 -7.26 14.84
C LYS A 249 -13.14 -6.39 15.51
N PRO A 250 -12.78 -5.21 16.05
CA PRO A 250 -13.69 -4.37 16.84
C PRO A 250 -15.02 -4.06 16.15
N ARG A 251 -15.00 -3.76 14.84
CA ARG A 251 -16.17 -3.37 14.03
C ARG A 251 -16.69 -4.47 13.13
N ALA A 252 -16.11 -5.67 13.19
CA ALA A 252 -16.61 -6.81 12.43
C ALA A 252 -17.97 -7.26 12.96
N PRO A 253 -18.85 -7.80 12.09
CA PRO A 253 -20.07 -8.46 12.52
C PRO A 253 -19.77 -9.58 13.51
N LYS A 254 -20.72 -9.87 14.41
CA LYS A 254 -20.56 -10.89 15.46
C LYS A 254 -21.78 -11.82 15.48
N GLY A 255 -21.56 -13.06 15.95
CA GLY A 255 -22.63 -14.05 16.08
C GLY A 255 -23.35 -14.29 14.76
N GLU A 256 -24.67 -14.35 14.78
CA GLU A 256 -25.52 -14.62 13.62
C GLU A 256 -25.29 -13.59 12.48
N ALA A 257 -25.03 -12.32 12.82
CA ALA A 257 -24.72 -11.30 11.80
C ALA A 257 -23.42 -11.60 11.05
N LEU A 258 -22.45 -12.25 11.70
CA LEU A 258 -21.21 -12.69 11.03
C LEU A 258 -21.50 -13.87 10.10
N GLU A 259 -22.33 -14.82 10.51
CA GLU A 259 -22.71 -15.96 9.66
C GLU A 259 -23.45 -15.50 8.40
N GLN A 260 -24.40 -14.58 8.54
CA GLN A 260 -25.10 -13.96 7.42
C GLN A 260 -24.14 -13.17 6.50
N ALA A 261 -23.19 -12.43 7.07
CA ALA A 261 -22.20 -11.70 6.32
C ALA A 261 -21.28 -12.64 5.52
N ILE A 262 -20.78 -13.73 6.13
CA ILE A 262 -19.96 -14.74 5.45
C ILE A 262 -20.75 -15.39 4.30
N ALA A 263 -22.02 -15.74 4.50
CA ALA A 263 -22.85 -16.29 3.43
C ALA A 263 -22.96 -15.34 2.22
N TYR A 264 -23.07 -14.03 2.45
CA TYR A 264 -23.04 -13.03 1.40
C TYR A 264 -21.62 -12.91 0.80
N TRP A 265 -20.59 -12.82 1.62
CA TRP A 265 -19.20 -12.64 1.15
C TRP A 265 -18.71 -13.79 0.26
N GLN A 266 -19.18 -15.02 0.51
CA GLN A 266 -18.89 -16.19 -0.34
C GLN A 266 -19.44 -16.05 -1.76
N THR A 267 -20.40 -15.16 -2.01
CA THR A 267 -20.92 -14.85 -3.34
C THR A 267 -20.05 -13.86 -4.11
N LEU A 268 -19.13 -13.14 -3.41
CA LEU A 268 -18.28 -12.08 -3.94
C LEU A 268 -17.04 -12.68 -4.62
N LYS A 269 -17.28 -13.34 -5.74
CA LYS A 269 -16.26 -13.85 -6.66
C LYS A 269 -16.77 -13.72 -8.07
N SER A 270 -15.88 -13.63 -9.04
CA SER A 270 -16.25 -13.63 -10.46
C SER A 270 -16.93 -14.93 -10.82
N ASP A 271 -18.01 -14.83 -11.59
CA ASP A 271 -18.74 -15.99 -12.11
C ASP A 271 -17.89 -16.74 -13.15
N GLU A 272 -18.12 -18.03 -13.30
CA GLU A 272 -17.52 -18.78 -14.41
C GLU A 272 -17.98 -18.20 -15.74
N GLY A 273 -17.03 -17.92 -16.64
CA GLY A 273 -17.29 -17.28 -17.92
C GLY A 273 -17.50 -15.75 -17.86
N ALA A 274 -17.24 -15.11 -16.72
CA ALA A 274 -17.25 -13.65 -16.64
C ALA A 274 -16.22 -13.04 -17.61
N HIS A 275 -16.62 -11.94 -18.25
CA HIS A 275 -15.79 -11.27 -19.24
C HIS A 275 -14.76 -10.35 -18.61
N PHE A 276 -13.50 -10.50 -19.00
CA PHE A 276 -12.41 -9.57 -18.71
C PHE A 276 -11.92 -8.94 -20.01
N ASP A 277 -11.80 -7.61 -20.04
CA ASP A 277 -11.31 -6.87 -21.21
C ASP A 277 -9.81 -7.12 -21.47
N ARG A 278 -9.07 -7.48 -20.43
CA ARG A 278 -7.66 -7.86 -20.51
C ARG A 278 -7.33 -8.97 -19.52
N VAL A 279 -6.51 -9.93 -19.94
CA VAL A 279 -6.01 -11.01 -19.07
C VAL A 279 -4.49 -11.04 -19.15
N VAL A 280 -3.83 -11.04 -18.00
CA VAL A 280 -2.39 -11.19 -17.83
C VAL A 280 -2.15 -12.44 -17.00
N LYS A 281 -1.17 -13.27 -17.37
CA LYS A 281 -0.84 -14.52 -16.68
C LYS A 281 0.62 -14.56 -16.32
N LEU A 282 0.91 -14.92 -15.06
CA LEU A 282 2.27 -15.14 -14.56
C LEU A 282 2.38 -16.52 -13.91
N ASN A 283 3.57 -17.09 -13.99
CA ASN A 283 3.91 -18.31 -13.28
C ASN A 283 4.72 -17.97 -12.02
N ALA A 284 4.13 -18.14 -10.85
CA ALA A 284 4.77 -17.82 -9.57
C ALA A 284 6.07 -18.64 -9.34
N ALA A 285 6.13 -19.87 -9.85
CA ALA A 285 7.29 -20.75 -9.67
C ALA A 285 8.56 -20.22 -10.37
N GLU A 286 8.41 -19.31 -11.33
CA GLU A 286 9.53 -18.71 -12.08
C GLU A 286 9.98 -17.36 -11.52
N LEU A 287 9.26 -16.82 -10.53
CA LEU A 287 9.56 -15.49 -9.98
C LEU A 287 10.82 -15.55 -9.07
N PRO A 288 11.80 -14.68 -9.33
CA PRO A 288 12.92 -14.47 -8.41
C PRO A 288 12.58 -13.37 -7.37
N PRO A 289 13.38 -13.18 -6.32
CA PRO A 289 13.40 -11.94 -5.56
C PRO A 289 13.75 -10.76 -6.48
N ILE A 290 12.97 -9.67 -6.38
CA ILE A 290 13.01 -8.55 -7.32
C ILE A 290 13.55 -7.28 -6.65
N VAL A 291 14.31 -6.50 -7.41
CA VAL A 291 14.82 -5.17 -7.02
C VAL A 291 14.51 -4.17 -8.13
N SER A 292 14.04 -2.98 -7.78
CA SER A 292 13.96 -1.90 -8.75
C SER A 292 15.34 -1.27 -8.97
N TRP A 293 15.71 -1.02 -10.23
CA TRP A 293 17.01 -0.42 -10.60
C TRP A 293 16.89 1.06 -11.00
N GLY A 294 15.71 1.50 -11.40
CA GLY A 294 15.46 2.85 -11.89
C GLY A 294 14.58 3.68 -10.95
N SER A 295 14.01 4.75 -11.48
CA SER A 295 13.17 5.71 -10.76
C SER A 295 11.66 5.49 -10.98
N SER A 296 11.28 4.29 -11.39
CA SER A 296 9.89 3.87 -11.59
C SER A 296 9.68 2.46 -11.04
N PRO A 297 8.51 2.12 -10.50
CA PRO A 297 8.20 0.75 -10.05
C PRO A 297 8.22 -0.31 -11.17
N GLU A 298 8.16 0.10 -12.44
CA GLU A 298 8.31 -0.82 -13.59
C GLU A 298 9.78 -1.15 -13.91
N ASP A 299 10.73 -0.37 -13.38
CA ASP A 299 12.16 -0.56 -13.61
C ASP A 299 12.71 -1.65 -12.70
N VAL A 300 12.35 -2.88 -12.94
CA VAL A 300 12.65 -4.02 -12.06
C VAL A 300 13.47 -5.10 -12.77
N VAL A 301 14.28 -5.80 -11.97
CA VAL A 301 15.03 -6.99 -12.40
C VAL A 301 15.15 -7.97 -11.24
N SER A 302 15.52 -9.23 -11.54
CA SER A 302 15.97 -10.17 -10.52
C SER A 302 17.15 -9.59 -9.72
N VAL A 303 17.22 -9.90 -8.44
CA VAL A 303 18.37 -9.52 -7.60
C VAL A 303 19.71 -10.07 -8.13
N GLN A 304 19.69 -11.20 -8.83
CA GLN A 304 20.86 -11.79 -9.51
C GLN A 304 21.09 -11.21 -10.91
N GLY A 305 20.22 -10.30 -11.36
CA GLY A 305 20.33 -9.68 -12.67
C GLY A 305 21.34 -8.52 -12.70
N ILE A 306 21.36 -7.87 -13.84
CA ILE A 306 22.17 -6.68 -14.10
C ILE A 306 21.29 -5.50 -14.47
N VAL A 307 21.77 -4.31 -14.25
CA VAL A 307 21.15 -3.07 -14.71
C VAL A 307 21.05 -3.10 -16.24
N PRO A 308 19.82 -3.00 -16.81
CA PRO A 308 19.62 -3.09 -18.26
C PRO A 308 20.34 -1.98 -19.03
N ASN A 309 20.66 -2.25 -20.32
CA ASN A 309 21.17 -1.24 -21.22
C ASN A 309 20.02 -0.55 -21.97
N PRO A 310 19.76 0.75 -21.74
CA PRO A 310 18.70 1.46 -22.46
C PRO A 310 18.86 1.49 -23.98
N ASP A 311 20.07 1.34 -24.52
CA ASP A 311 20.30 1.32 -25.97
C ASP A 311 19.65 0.12 -26.68
N GLU A 312 19.25 -0.91 -25.94
CA GLU A 312 18.49 -2.05 -26.46
C GLU A 312 17.01 -1.72 -26.68
N ILE A 313 16.51 -0.58 -26.15
CA ILE A 313 15.13 -0.14 -26.28
C ILE A 313 14.92 0.58 -27.61
N GLN A 314 13.98 0.08 -28.44
CA GLN A 314 13.70 0.65 -29.75
C GLN A 314 13.00 2.02 -29.68
N ASP A 315 12.08 2.19 -28.73
CA ASP A 315 11.34 3.44 -28.53
C ASP A 315 12.27 4.52 -27.96
N GLU A 316 12.47 5.61 -28.72
CA GLU A 316 13.38 6.70 -28.36
C GLU A 316 12.98 7.41 -27.06
N THR A 317 11.67 7.60 -26.84
CA THR A 317 11.16 8.29 -25.65
C THR A 317 11.41 7.42 -24.40
N LYS A 318 11.11 6.13 -24.49
CA LYS A 318 11.40 5.18 -23.42
C LYS A 318 12.90 5.07 -23.17
N ARG A 319 13.69 4.95 -24.22
CA ARG A 319 15.17 4.90 -24.12
C ARG A 319 15.73 6.12 -23.39
N ALA A 320 15.32 7.32 -23.78
CA ALA A 320 15.73 8.55 -23.13
C ALA A 320 15.30 8.62 -21.65
N SER A 321 14.10 8.18 -21.34
CA SER A 321 13.59 8.08 -19.95
C SER A 321 14.43 7.12 -19.11
N LYS A 322 14.82 5.96 -19.66
CA LYS A 322 15.65 4.99 -18.92
C LYS A 322 17.10 5.46 -18.73
N TRP A 323 17.66 6.18 -19.68
CA TRP A 323 18.97 6.85 -19.49
C TRP A 323 18.90 7.90 -18.38
N ARG A 324 17.84 8.72 -18.34
CA ARG A 324 17.61 9.68 -17.25
C ARG A 324 17.48 8.97 -15.89
N ALA A 325 16.76 7.85 -15.83
CA ALA A 325 16.65 7.07 -14.61
C ALA A 325 17.99 6.55 -14.11
N LEU A 326 18.85 6.03 -15.02
CA LEU A 326 20.20 5.58 -14.69
C LEU A 326 21.08 6.71 -14.18
N ASP A 327 21.03 7.89 -14.83
CA ASP A 327 21.79 9.07 -14.39
C ASP A 327 21.36 9.49 -12.98
N TYR A 328 20.04 9.61 -12.73
CA TYR A 328 19.49 9.91 -11.41
C TYR A 328 19.92 8.90 -10.36
N MET A 329 19.79 7.61 -10.66
CA MET A 329 20.18 6.53 -9.75
C MET A 329 21.70 6.36 -9.63
N GLY A 330 22.49 7.03 -10.49
CA GLY A 330 23.95 6.91 -10.51
C GLY A 330 24.40 5.48 -10.79
N LEU A 331 23.74 4.82 -11.72
CA LEU A 331 24.02 3.44 -12.13
C LEU A 331 24.49 3.39 -13.58
N LYS A 332 25.22 2.32 -13.93
CA LYS A 332 25.68 2.06 -15.30
C LYS A 332 25.06 0.76 -15.79
N PRO A 333 24.72 0.67 -17.09
CA PRO A 333 24.33 -0.60 -17.69
C PRO A 333 25.36 -1.70 -17.40
N GLY A 334 24.87 -2.92 -17.17
CA GLY A 334 25.71 -4.09 -16.85
C GLY A 334 26.18 -4.18 -15.41
N THR A 335 25.89 -3.19 -14.55
CA THR A 335 26.17 -3.31 -13.10
C THR A 335 25.33 -4.44 -12.51
N LYS A 336 25.95 -5.38 -11.81
CA LYS A 336 25.21 -6.43 -11.09
C LYS A 336 24.41 -5.80 -9.94
N MET A 337 23.17 -6.23 -9.74
CA MET A 337 22.35 -5.71 -8.63
C MET A 337 23.02 -5.99 -7.27
N THR A 338 23.68 -7.11 -7.13
CA THR A 338 24.40 -7.48 -5.90
C THR A 338 25.66 -6.64 -5.62
N ASP A 339 26.19 -5.91 -6.61
CA ASP A 339 27.32 -5.00 -6.42
C ASP A 339 26.89 -3.58 -5.97
N ILE A 340 25.57 -3.33 -5.90
CA ILE A 340 25.03 -2.03 -5.53
C ILE A 340 24.98 -1.90 -4.01
N ALA A 341 25.85 -1.05 -3.46
CA ALA A 341 25.85 -0.73 -2.04
C ALA A 341 24.63 0.15 -1.65
N VAL A 342 24.19 0.05 -0.41
CA VAL A 342 23.11 0.84 0.17
C VAL A 342 23.61 1.64 1.37
N ASP A 343 23.10 2.86 1.53
CA ASP A 343 23.43 3.75 2.65
C ASP A 343 22.32 3.70 3.72
N ARG A 344 21.10 3.42 3.29
CA ARG A 344 19.89 3.43 4.13
C ARG A 344 19.05 2.19 3.87
N VAL A 345 18.36 1.76 4.91
CA VAL A 345 17.31 0.74 4.79
C VAL A 345 16.05 1.24 5.50
N PHE A 346 14.93 1.16 4.81
CA PHE A 346 13.62 1.50 5.34
C PHE A 346 12.67 0.30 5.22
N ILE A 347 12.20 -0.19 6.37
CA ILE A 347 11.15 -1.21 6.44
C ILE A 347 9.93 -0.61 7.13
N GLY A 348 8.82 -0.49 6.41
CA GLY A 348 7.61 0.18 6.86
C GLY A 348 6.66 0.44 5.71
N SER A 349 5.88 1.53 5.77
CA SER A 349 4.88 1.91 4.76
C SER A 349 3.56 1.14 4.89
N CYS A 350 2.50 1.66 4.29
CA CYS A 350 1.23 0.94 4.13
C CYS A 350 1.39 -0.35 3.31
N THR A 351 2.48 -0.48 2.55
CA THR A 351 2.81 -1.68 1.77
C THR A 351 3.29 -2.82 2.67
N ASN A 352 4.30 -2.56 3.52
CA ASN A 352 5.02 -3.59 4.27
C ASN A 352 5.40 -3.15 5.71
N GLY A 353 4.47 -2.53 6.42
CA GLY A 353 4.62 -2.15 7.84
C GLY A 353 3.76 -2.99 8.79
N ARG A 354 3.27 -4.17 8.36
CA ARG A 354 2.40 -5.04 9.16
C ARG A 354 3.20 -6.04 9.97
N ILE A 355 2.56 -6.68 10.94
CA ILE A 355 3.24 -7.60 11.86
C ILE A 355 3.96 -8.76 11.14
N GLU A 356 3.38 -9.29 10.08
CA GLU A 356 3.98 -10.37 9.28
C GLU A 356 5.28 -9.91 8.60
N ASP A 357 5.29 -8.69 8.07
CA ASP A 357 6.48 -8.08 7.46
C ASP A 357 7.62 -7.94 8.47
N LEU A 358 7.28 -7.48 9.69
CA LEU A 358 8.24 -7.32 10.77
C LEU A 358 8.79 -8.67 11.26
N ARG A 359 7.93 -9.68 11.40
CA ARG A 359 8.35 -11.05 11.74
C ARG A 359 9.29 -11.63 10.70
N ALA A 360 8.98 -11.45 9.41
CA ALA A 360 9.80 -11.94 8.32
C ALA A 360 11.19 -11.25 8.30
N ALA A 361 11.21 -9.92 8.46
CA ALA A 361 12.47 -9.17 8.54
C ALA A 361 13.29 -9.53 9.79
N ALA A 362 12.65 -9.70 10.96
CA ALA A 362 13.32 -10.07 12.20
C ALA A 362 14.09 -11.39 12.09
N LYS A 363 13.49 -12.42 11.44
CA LYS A 363 14.15 -13.71 11.20
C LYS A 363 15.45 -13.59 10.39
N VAL A 364 15.51 -12.63 9.48
CA VAL A 364 16.69 -12.39 8.63
C VAL A 364 17.83 -11.77 9.41
N VAL A 365 17.52 -10.88 10.38
CA VAL A 365 18.53 -10.10 11.11
C VAL A 365 18.88 -10.66 12.48
N GLU A 366 18.15 -11.65 12.99
CA GLU A 366 18.37 -12.24 14.30
C GLU A 366 19.80 -12.76 14.45
N GLY A 367 20.49 -12.32 15.49
CA GLY A 367 21.89 -12.67 15.76
C GLY A 367 22.93 -12.02 14.83
N LYS A 368 22.51 -11.11 13.94
CA LYS A 368 23.39 -10.41 13.00
C LYS A 368 23.46 -8.92 13.35
N THR A 369 24.35 -8.19 12.69
CA THR A 369 24.54 -6.75 12.91
C THR A 369 24.48 -6.00 11.59
N VAL A 370 23.80 -4.86 11.60
CA VAL A 370 23.72 -3.93 10.46
C VAL A 370 25.13 -3.48 10.06
N ALA A 371 25.43 -3.47 8.78
CA ALA A 371 26.71 -3.02 8.25
C ALA A 371 27.01 -1.58 8.72
N SER A 372 28.24 -1.30 9.11
CA SER A 372 28.66 -0.01 9.66
C SER A 372 28.44 1.18 8.71
N THR A 373 28.26 0.91 7.42
CA THR A 373 27.97 1.90 6.38
C THR A 373 26.48 2.18 6.20
N VAL A 374 25.60 1.39 6.84
CA VAL A 374 24.14 1.47 6.65
C VAL A 374 23.46 2.05 7.88
N ASN A 375 22.52 2.94 7.65
CA ASN A 375 21.56 3.38 8.67
C ASN A 375 20.19 2.73 8.35
N ALA A 376 19.76 1.81 9.20
CA ALA A 376 18.55 1.03 8.99
C ALA A 376 17.46 1.41 10.00
N MET A 377 16.21 1.53 9.52
CA MET A 377 15.06 1.84 10.36
C MET A 377 13.89 0.89 10.13
N ILE A 378 13.16 0.63 11.20
CA ILE A 378 11.89 -0.09 11.21
C ILE A 378 10.79 0.84 11.69
N VAL A 379 9.73 0.96 10.90
CA VAL A 379 8.56 1.77 11.23
C VAL A 379 7.32 0.88 11.24
N PRO A 380 6.81 0.49 12.40
CA PRO A 380 5.54 -0.24 12.51
C PRO A 380 4.40 0.56 11.87
N GLY A 381 3.49 -0.12 11.19
CA GLY A 381 2.42 0.54 10.46
C GLY A 381 1.31 1.14 11.33
N SER A 382 1.18 0.67 12.57
CA SER A 382 0.22 1.20 13.56
C SER A 382 0.73 0.98 14.98
N GLY A 383 0.10 1.68 15.95
CA GLY A 383 0.37 1.46 17.37
C GLY A 383 0.04 0.04 17.83
N LEU A 384 -0.99 -0.59 17.23
CA LEU A 384 -1.34 -1.98 17.52
C LEU A 384 -0.30 -2.97 16.98
N VAL A 385 0.22 -2.73 15.77
CA VAL A 385 1.37 -3.51 15.23
C VAL A 385 2.59 -3.34 16.12
N LYS A 386 2.88 -2.12 16.56
CA LYS A 386 4.02 -1.83 17.46
C LYS A 386 3.87 -2.58 18.78
N GLU A 387 2.70 -2.47 19.43
CA GLU A 387 2.39 -3.17 20.69
C GLU A 387 2.57 -4.68 20.56
N GLN A 388 2.05 -5.26 19.46
CA GLN A 388 2.21 -6.69 19.18
C GLN A 388 3.65 -7.08 18.92
N ALA A 389 4.38 -6.32 18.12
CA ALA A 389 5.80 -6.57 17.82
C ALA A 389 6.67 -6.52 19.08
N GLU A 390 6.42 -5.56 19.97
CA GLU A 390 7.12 -5.45 21.25
C GLU A 390 6.76 -6.59 22.21
N ALA A 391 5.50 -7.02 22.25
CA ALA A 391 5.07 -8.19 23.02
C ALA A 391 5.75 -9.50 22.54
N GLU A 392 6.00 -9.61 21.25
CA GLU A 392 6.72 -10.74 20.63
C GLU A 392 8.25 -10.59 20.74
N GLY A 393 8.77 -9.44 21.20
CA GLY A 393 10.20 -9.18 21.35
C GLY A 393 10.92 -8.82 20.04
N LEU A 394 10.18 -8.53 18.96
CA LEU A 394 10.77 -8.18 17.66
C LEU A 394 11.59 -6.88 17.74
N ASP A 395 11.15 -5.91 18.52
CA ASP A 395 11.88 -4.66 18.78
C ASP A 395 13.28 -4.92 19.36
N LYS A 396 13.41 -5.92 20.24
CA LYS A 396 14.69 -6.29 20.85
C LYS A 396 15.64 -6.89 19.82
N ILE A 397 15.11 -7.73 18.90
CA ILE A 397 15.89 -8.31 17.78
C ILE A 397 16.43 -7.19 16.89
N PHE A 398 15.55 -6.27 16.45
CA PHE A 398 15.95 -5.15 15.59
C PHE A 398 16.95 -4.19 16.27
N LYS A 399 16.69 -3.81 17.51
CA LYS A 399 17.60 -2.95 18.29
C LYS A 399 18.97 -3.62 18.50
N ALA A 400 19.00 -4.92 18.81
CA ALA A 400 20.25 -5.67 18.97
C ALA A 400 21.02 -5.77 17.65
N ALA A 401 20.32 -5.86 16.51
CA ALA A 401 20.93 -5.84 15.18
C ALA A 401 21.42 -4.43 14.76
N GLY A 402 21.00 -3.36 15.44
CA GLY A 402 21.39 -1.99 15.14
C GLY A 402 20.39 -1.20 14.28
N PHE A 403 19.14 -1.65 14.19
CA PHE A 403 18.06 -0.89 13.57
C PHE A 403 17.51 0.17 14.52
N ASP A 404 17.13 1.31 13.96
CA ASP A 404 16.35 2.34 14.65
C ASP A 404 14.86 1.93 14.69
N TRP A 405 14.35 1.63 15.88
CA TRP A 405 12.96 1.25 16.12
C TRP A 405 12.11 2.49 16.34
N ARG A 406 11.16 2.71 15.45
CA ARG A 406 10.43 3.97 15.32
C ARG A 406 9.00 3.89 15.85
N GLU A 407 8.37 5.06 16.01
CA GLU A 407 6.94 5.21 16.26
C GLU A 407 6.13 5.05 14.95
N PRO A 408 4.84 4.63 15.02
CA PRO A 408 4.01 4.40 13.84
C PRO A 408 3.75 5.65 13.01
N GLY A 409 3.76 5.50 11.68
CA GLY A 409 3.46 6.55 10.71
C GLY A 409 3.96 6.21 9.31
N CYS A 410 3.69 7.08 8.34
CA CYS A 410 4.13 6.92 6.95
C CYS A 410 5.64 7.10 6.80
N SER A 411 6.30 7.90 7.66
CA SER A 411 7.76 8.05 7.71
C SER A 411 8.37 8.38 6.35
N MET A 412 9.46 7.68 6.00
CA MET A 412 10.16 7.86 4.71
C MET A 412 9.33 7.47 3.48
N CYS A 413 8.18 6.81 3.60
CA CYS A 413 7.38 6.44 2.43
C CYS A 413 7.03 7.66 1.56
N LEU A 414 6.76 8.81 2.18
CA LEU A 414 6.45 10.07 1.50
C LEU A 414 7.41 11.21 1.89
N ALA A 415 8.19 11.03 2.97
CA ALA A 415 9.13 12.02 3.49
C ALA A 415 8.50 13.40 3.78
N MET A 416 7.26 13.42 4.27
CA MET A 416 6.57 14.63 4.72
C MET A 416 6.95 15.04 6.17
N ASN A 417 7.71 14.21 6.85
CA ASN A 417 8.30 14.44 8.16
C ASN A 417 9.83 14.54 8.08
N ASP A 418 10.53 14.44 9.22
CA ASP A 418 11.99 14.56 9.27
C ASP A 418 12.73 13.31 8.75
N ASP A 419 12.01 12.21 8.49
CA ASP A 419 12.58 10.97 7.95
C ASP A 419 12.79 11.09 6.44
N ARG A 420 14.00 11.50 6.05
CA ARG A 420 14.35 11.78 4.64
C ARG A 420 15.73 11.24 4.28
N LEU A 421 15.88 10.89 3.01
CA LEU A 421 17.19 10.66 2.41
C LEU A 421 17.91 11.98 2.19
N LYS A 422 19.21 11.98 2.40
CA LYS A 422 20.10 13.06 1.96
C LYS A 422 20.36 12.92 0.46
N PRO A 423 20.74 14.03 -0.24
CA PRO A 423 21.10 13.97 -1.64
C PRO A 423 22.18 12.92 -1.92
N GLY A 424 21.90 12.01 -2.84
CA GLY A 424 22.79 10.94 -3.26
C GLY A 424 22.72 9.67 -2.41
N GLU A 425 22.11 9.69 -1.19
CA GLU A 425 21.93 8.47 -0.41
C GLU A 425 21.06 7.46 -1.16
N ARG A 426 21.43 6.20 -1.06
CA ARG A 426 20.77 5.05 -1.67
C ARG A 426 20.05 4.21 -0.63
N CYS A 427 18.76 3.97 -0.84
CA CYS A 427 17.91 3.26 0.11
C CYS A 427 17.36 1.95 -0.50
N ALA A 428 17.52 0.84 0.22
CA ALA A 428 16.68 -0.35 0.04
C ALA A 428 15.39 -0.14 0.85
N SER A 429 14.25 -0.09 0.16
CA SER A 429 12.99 0.36 0.74
C SER A 429 11.84 -0.58 0.48
N THR A 430 11.02 -0.82 1.48
CA THR A 430 9.77 -1.57 1.34
C THR A 430 8.57 -0.67 0.99
N SER A 431 8.80 0.61 0.70
CA SER A 431 7.75 1.51 0.22
C SER A 431 7.17 1.06 -1.14
N ASN A 432 6.17 1.76 -1.63
CA ASN A 432 5.46 1.43 -2.86
C ASN A 432 5.93 2.22 -4.08
N ARG A 433 6.57 3.37 -3.89
CA ARG A 433 7.01 4.29 -4.95
C ARG A 433 8.46 4.69 -4.78
N ASN A 434 9.13 4.90 -5.93
CA ASN A 434 10.55 5.27 -5.99
C ASN A 434 10.86 6.34 -7.03
N PHE A 435 9.88 7.18 -7.41
CA PHE A 435 10.16 8.28 -8.33
C PHE A 435 11.16 9.29 -7.73
N GLU A 436 11.78 10.09 -8.59
CA GLU A 436 12.79 11.06 -8.22
C GLU A 436 12.34 11.96 -7.05
N GLY A 437 13.10 11.95 -5.96
CA GLY A 437 12.83 12.75 -4.76
C GLY A 437 11.77 12.21 -3.81
N ARG A 438 11.16 11.05 -4.06
CA ARG A 438 10.07 10.49 -3.24
C ARG A 438 10.41 10.40 -1.75
N GLN A 439 11.59 9.90 -1.42
CA GLN A 439 12.07 9.73 -0.04
C GLN A 439 13.03 10.83 0.42
N GLY A 440 13.16 11.90 -0.37
CA GLY A 440 14.03 13.03 -0.11
C GLY A 440 14.68 13.57 -1.39
N PHE A 441 15.00 14.85 -1.39
CA PHE A 441 15.60 15.51 -2.57
C PHE A 441 16.88 14.80 -3.02
N LYS A 442 16.91 14.37 -4.30
CA LYS A 442 17.98 13.56 -4.90
C LYS A 442 18.29 12.24 -4.16
N GLY A 443 17.38 11.73 -3.35
CA GLY A 443 17.46 10.40 -2.77
C GLY A 443 17.21 9.31 -3.80
N ARG A 444 17.92 8.19 -3.70
CA ARG A 444 17.90 7.06 -4.63
C ARG A 444 17.24 5.86 -3.99
N THR A 445 16.01 5.53 -4.40
CA THR A 445 15.21 4.48 -3.77
C THR A 445 15.12 3.24 -4.65
N HIS A 446 15.45 2.09 -4.08
CA HIS A 446 15.21 0.77 -4.67
C HIS A 446 14.09 0.07 -3.90
N LEU A 447 13.06 -0.36 -4.61
CA LEU A 447 11.95 -1.12 -4.03
C LEU A 447 12.35 -2.59 -3.91
N VAL A 448 12.14 -3.15 -2.73
CA VAL A 448 12.44 -4.55 -2.40
C VAL A 448 11.42 -5.09 -1.39
N SER A 449 11.41 -6.41 -1.19
CA SER A 449 10.64 -7.06 -0.13
C SER A 449 11.24 -6.79 1.27
N PRO A 450 10.48 -6.97 2.37
CA PRO A 450 10.99 -6.79 3.72
C PRO A 450 12.21 -7.65 4.05
N THR A 451 12.23 -8.89 3.61
CA THR A 451 13.36 -9.81 3.82
C THR A 451 14.60 -9.38 3.04
N MET A 452 14.41 -8.90 1.81
CA MET A 452 15.50 -8.35 0.99
C MET A 452 16.07 -7.07 1.58
N ALA A 453 15.21 -6.16 2.08
CA ALA A 453 15.65 -4.95 2.78
C ALA A 453 16.44 -5.28 4.05
N ALA A 454 15.94 -6.23 4.85
CA ALA A 454 16.62 -6.70 6.05
C ALA A 454 18.01 -7.31 5.75
N ALA A 455 18.11 -8.16 4.73
CA ALA A 455 19.37 -8.75 4.29
C ALA A 455 20.35 -7.67 3.78
N ALA A 456 19.84 -6.68 3.00
CA ALA A 456 20.66 -5.58 2.53
C ALA A 456 21.20 -4.70 3.67
N ALA A 457 20.46 -4.54 4.77
CA ALA A 457 20.95 -3.82 5.95
C ALA A 457 22.18 -4.50 6.57
N ILE A 458 22.18 -5.83 6.63
CA ILE A 458 23.28 -6.60 7.21
C ILE A 458 24.48 -6.66 6.26
N ALA A 459 24.23 -6.89 4.97
CA ALA A 459 25.29 -7.03 3.96
C ALA A 459 25.92 -5.69 3.53
N GLY A 460 25.16 -4.58 3.62
CA GLY A 460 25.58 -3.29 3.08
C GLY A 460 25.34 -3.12 1.56
N HIS A 461 24.80 -4.12 0.91
CA HIS A 461 24.48 -4.18 -0.52
C HIS A 461 23.32 -5.15 -0.76
N PHE A 462 22.74 -5.19 -1.98
CA PHE A 462 21.72 -6.17 -2.31
C PHE A 462 22.29 -7.59 -2.34
N VAL A 463 21.54 -8.54 -1.79
CA VAL A 463 21.86 -9.96 -1.76
C VAL A 463 20.64 -10.78 -2.09
N ASP A 464 20.83 -11.99 -2.63
CA ASP A 464 19.73 -12.91 -2.86
C ASP A 464 19.32 -13.58 -1.54
N ILE A 465 18.11 -13.28 -1.08
CA ILE A 465 17.60 -13.85 0.18
C ILE A 465 17.50 -15.39 0.15
N ARG A 466 17.45 -16.00 -1.03
CA ARG A 466 17.43 -17.46 -1.17
C ARG A 466 18.76 -18.12 -0.80
N GLU A 467 19.85 -17.36 -0.83
CA GLU A 467 21.21 -17.76 -0.46
C GLU A 467 21.57 -17.30 0.97
N TRP A 468 20.61 -16.71 1.69
CA TRP A 468 20.83 -16.15 3.03
C TRP A 468 20.86 -17.27 4.10
N ASN A 469 21.99 -17.37 4.83
CA ASN A 469 22.24 -18.34 5.90
C ASN A 469 22.27 -17.66 7.29
#